data_19ef6f56cc297db8d9e32721afeca90a
#
_entry.id   19ef6f56cc297db8d9e32721afeca90a
#
_cell.length_a   1.000
_cell.length_b   1.000
_cell.length_c   1.000
_cell.angle_alpha   90.00
_cell.angle_beta   90.00
_cell.angle_gamma   90.00
#
_symmetry.space_group_name_H-M   'P 1'
#
loop_
_entity.id
_entity.type
_entity.pdbx_description
1 polymer ?
#
loop_
_entity_poly.entity_id
_entity_poly.type
_entity_poly.pdbx_seq_one_letter_code
_entity_poly.pdbx_strand_id
1 'polypeptide(L)'
;DTNYVQLKNPAAGRLVNQGLILMTLGGNDFVNNYYLVPFSLRSRQYSLPNYVLYLISEYRKILSRLYSLGARRVLVTGTGPLGCVPAELALRSRNGECADELQRAAMLFNPQLVQMVAELNREIGGEVFIAANAYEMNMDFILNPREFGFVTSKVACCGQGPYNGIGLCTPASNVCPNRDVYAFWDGFHPSERASRIIVERIMTGSHKYMHPLNLSTAMEIDFALT
;
A
#
# COMPACT_ATOMS: atom_id res chain seq x y z
N ASP A 1 -9.74 -24.54 12.01
CA ASP A 1 -9.08 -25.09 13.22
C ASP A 1 -7.78 -25.83 12.96
N THR A 2 -7.48 -26.24 11.72
CA THR A 2 -6.24 -26.94 11.33
C THR A 2 -5.00 -26.04 11.42
N ASN A 3 -5.13 -24.73 11.30
CA ASN A 3 -3.99 -23.79 11.33
C ASN A 3 -3.43 -23.54 12.74
N TYR A 4 -4.17 -23.86 13.79
CA TYR A 4 -3.73 -23.71 15.17
C TYR A 4 -2.71 -24.76 15.61
N VAL A 5 -2.70 -25.92 14.96
CA VAL A 5 -1.82 -27.04 15.31
C VAL A 5 -0.39 -26.81 14.85
N GLN A 6 -0.19 -26.11 13.71
CA GLN A 6 1.15 -25.85 13.19
C GLN A 6 1.96 -24.82 14.00
N LEU A 7 1.29 -23.84 14.63
CA LEU A 7 1.97 -22.84 15.48
C LEU A 7 2.36 -23.36 16.88
N LYS A 8 1.95 -24.56 17.25
CA LYS A 8 2.47 -25.26 18.44
C LYS A 8 3.88 -25.80 18.25
N ASN A 9 4.42 -25.75 17.02
CA ASN A 9 5.81 -26.07 16.76
C ASN A 9 6.70 -24.89 17.20
N PRO A 10 7.61 -25.08 18.19
CA PRO A 10 8.50 -24.02 18.68
C PRO A 10 9.34 -23.36 17.57
N ALA A 11 9.69 -24.10 16.50
CA ALA A 11 10.43 -23.57 15.36
C ALA A 11 9.57 -22.60 14.51
N ALA A 12 8.31 -22.93 14.27
CA ALA A 12 7.38 -22.06 13.56
C ALA A 12 7.08 -20.79 14.37
N GLY A 13 6.91 -20.90 15.70
CA GLY A 13 6.74 -19.76 16.59
C GLY A 13 7.94 -18.81 16.57
N ARG A 14 9.17 -19.34 16.59
CA ARG A 14 10.39 -18.52 16.45
C ARG A 14 10.46 -17.81 15.10
N LEU A 15 10.15 -18.51 14.00
CA LEU A 15 10.16 -17.91 12.66
C LEU A 15 9.21 -16.72 12.56
N VAL A 16 7.99 -16.86 13.07
CA VAL A 16 6.98 -15.77 13.06
C VAL A 16 7.42 -14.62 13.97
N ASN A 17 8.00 -14.92 15.13
CA ASN A 17 8.44 -13.91 16.09
C ASN A 17 9.63 -13.09 15.56
N GLN A 18 10.58 -13.73 14.88
CA GLN A 18 11.80 -13.08 14.36
C GLN A 18 11.61 -12.52 12.93
N GLY A 19 10.55 -12.94 12.22
CA GLY A 19 10.30 -12.52 10.86
C GLY A 19 9.72 -11.11 10.77
N LEU A 20 10.01 -10.42 9.65
CA LEU A 20 9.29 -9.22 9.24
C LEU A 20 8.06 -9.65 8.43
N ILE A 21 6.88 -9.21 8.84
CA ILE A 21 5.62 -9.42 8.12
C ILE A 21 5.27 -8.14 7.37
N LEU A 22 5.07 -8.26 6.05
CA LEU A 22 4.62 -7.16 5.22
C LEU A 22 3.12 -7.33 4.95
N MET A 23 2.33 -6.31 5.27
CA MET A 23 0.89 -6.25 5.06
C MET A 23 0.52 -5.07 4.16
N THR A 24 -0.06 -5.37 3.00
CA THR A 24 -0.56 -4.37 2.04
C THR A 24 -2.00 -4.71 1.69
N LEU A 25 -2.96 -4.00 2.26
CA LEU A 25 -4.39 -4.22 2.05
C LEU A 25 -5.11 -2.88 1.82
N GLY A 26 -6.30 -2.92 1.22
CA GLY A 26 -7.20 -1.79 1.03
C GLY A 26 -7.26 -1.28 -0.41
N GLY A 27 -6.18 -1.26 -1.17
CA GLY A 27 -6.17 -0.77 -2.55
C GLY A 27 -7.19 -1.50 -3.42
N ASN A 28 -7.17 -2.82 -3.43
CA ASN A 28 -8.12 -3.65 -4.18
C ASN A 28 -9.55 -3.54 -3.65
N ASP A 29 -9.74 -3.32 -2.36
CA ASP A 29 -11.06 -3.12 -1.78
C ASP A 29 -11.72 -1.86 -2.34
N PHE A 30 -10.98 -0.78 -2.51
CA PHE A 30 -11.48 0.43 -3.13
C PHE A 30 -11.63 0.27 -4.64
N VAL A 31 -10.55 -0.10 -5.35
CA VAL A 31 -10.54 -0.15 -6.81
C VAL A 31 -11.53 -1.20 -7.32
N ASN A 32 -11.39 -2.46 -6.86
CA ASN A 32 -12.17 -3.56 -7.42
C ASN A 32 -13.56 -3.69 -6.79
N ASN A 33 -13.68 -3.52 -5.46
CA ASN A 33 -14.92 -3.84 -4.76
C ASN A 33 -15.85 -2.64 -4.57
N TYR A 34 -15.30 -1.40 -4.53
CA TYR A 34 -16.10 -0.20 -4.31
C TYR A 34 -16.36 0.60 -5.59
N TYR A 35 -15.33 0.83 -6.43
CA TYR A 35 -15.42 1.75 -7.57
C TYR A 35 -15.46 1.11 -8.95
N LEU A 36 -14.74 0.00 -9.19
CA LEU A 36 -14.58 -0.56 -10.53
C LEU A 36 -15.82 -1.30 -11.03
N VAL A 37 -16.53 -1.95 -10.13
CA VAL A 37 -17.70 -2.75 -10.50
C VAL A 37 -18.91 -1.84 -10.66
N PRO A 38 -19.47 -1.65 -11.89
CA PRO A 38 -20.77 -1.02 -12.04
C PRO A 38 -21.77 -1.83 -11.18
N PHE A 39 -22.46 -1.19 -10.25
CA PHE A 39 -23.35 -1.86 -9.30
C PHE A 39 -22.66 -2.63 -8.17
N SER A 40 -21.50 -2.17 -7.70
CA SER A 40 -20.83 -2.72 -6.52
C SER A 40 -21.80 -2.87 -5.36
N LEU A 41 -21.88 -4.07 -4.78
CA LEU A 41 -22.65 -4.32 -3.57
C LEU A 41 -22.12 -3.48 -2.39
N ARG A 42 -20.81 -3.23 -2.35
CA ARG A 42 -20.17 -2.46 -1.27
C ARG A 42 -20.55 -0.98 -1.32
N SER A 43 -20.52 -0.35 -2.50
CA SER A 43 -20.95 1.05 -2.65
C SER A 43 -22.46 1.26 -2.44
N ARG A 44 -23.26 0.19 -2.56
CA ARG A 44 -24.70 0.21 -2.22
C ARG A 44 -24.97 0.03 -0.73
N GLN A 45 -24.14 -0.76 -0.05
CA GLN A 45 -24.29 -1.06 1.39
C GLN A 45 -23.71 0.03 2.27
N TYR A 46 -22.63 0.67 1.84
CA TYR A 46 -21.85 1.61 2.63
C TYR A 46 -21.66 2.93 1.90
N SER A 47 -21.82 4.04 2.59
CA SER A 47 -21.19 5.30 2.19
C SER A 47 -19.66 5.13 2.26
N LEU A 48 -18.90 5.92 1.50
CA LEU A 48 -17.44 5.81 1.51
C LEU A 48 -16.82 5.93 2.92
N PRO A 49 -17.22 6.89 3.78
CA PRO A 49 -16.70 6.93 5.15
C PRO A 49 -17.01 5.67 5.96
N ASN A 50 -18.21 5.11 5.83
CA ASN A 50 -18.61 3.89 6.54
C ASN A 50 -17.85 2.66 6.01
N TYR A 51 -17.56 2.62 4.71
CA TYR A 51 -16.74 1.55 4.13
C TYR A 51 -15.30 1.60 4.63
N VAL A 52 -14.74 2.81 4.75
CA VAL A 52 -13.42 3.02 5.37
C VAL A 52 -13.41 2.50 6.81
N LEU A 53 -14.38 2.89 7.63
CA LEU A 53 -14.49 2.39 9.02
C LEU A 53 -14.59 0.87 9.09
N TYR A 54 -15.38 0.27 8.19
CA TYR A 54 -15.48 -1.18 8.08
C TYR A 54 -14.12 -1.82 7.77
N LEU A 55 -13.41 -1.33 6.74
CA LEU A 55 -12.10 -1.85 6.37
C LEU A 55 -11.08 -1.70 7.52
N ILE A 56 -11.04 -0.56 8.20
CA ILE A 56 -10.16 -0.34 9.35
C ILE A 56 -10.47 -1.34 10.48
N SER A 57 -11.76 -1.62 10.73
CA SER A 57 -12.14 -2.61 11.74
C SER A 57 -11.67 -4.02 11.40
N GLU A 58 -11.78 -4.43 10.14
CA GLU A 58 -11.29 -5.73 9.67
C GLU A 58 -9.76 -5.80 9.72
N TYR A 59 -9.09 -4.71 9.33
CA TYR A 59 -7.62 -4.63 9.39
C TYR A 59 -7.12 -4.80 10.83
N ARG A 60 -7.77 -4.11 11.79
CA ARG A 60 -7.45 -4.25 13.23
C ARG A 60 -7.56 -5.69 13.71
N LYS A 61 -8.60 -6.42 13.32
CA LYS A 61 -8.79 -7.84 13.68
C LYS A 61 -7.65 -8.70 13.13
N ILE A 62 -7.23 -8.47 11.88
CA ILE A 62 -6.13 -9.19 11.25
C ILE A 62 -4.82 -8.91 11.99
N LEU A 63 -4.48 -7.66 12.28
CA LEU A 63 -3.27 -7.28 12.99
C LEU A 63 -3.23 -7.85 14.42
N SER A 64 -4.33 -7.73 15.15
CA SER A 64 -4.47 -8.33 16.50
C SER A 64 -4.28 -9.85 16.45
N ARG A 65 -4.79 -10.51 15.40
CA ARG A 65 -4.60 -11.94 15.20
C ARG A 65 -3.14 -12.28 14.89
N LEU A 66 -2.46 -11.52 14.05
CA LEU A 66 -1.03 -11.71 13.78
C LEU A 66 -0.20 -11.59 15.05
N TYR A 67 -0.46 -10.58 15.86
CA TYR A 67 0.19 -10.43 17.16
C TYR A 67 -0.03 -11.64 18.07
N SER A 68 -1.29 -12.12 18.17
CA SER A 68 -1.62 -13.31 18.97
C SER A 68 -0.94 -14.59 18.48
N LEU A 69 -0.57 -14.64 17.19
CA LEU A 69 0.18 -15.73 16.57
C LEU A 69 1.70 -15.60 16.75
N GLY A 70 2.16 -14.55 17.40
CA GLY A 70 3.57 -14.34 17.73
C GLY A 70 4.29 -13.31 16.86
N ALA A 71 3.61 -12.64 15.93
CA ALA A 71 4.21 -11.56 15.14
C ALA A 71 4.68 -10.41 16.04
N ARG A 72 5.91 -9.92 15.80
CA ARG A 72 6.51 -8.82 16.58
C ARG A 72 7.05 -7.69 15.71
N ARG A 73 7.11 -7.89 14.39
CA ARG A 73 7.51 -6.88 13.41
C ARG A 73 6.57 -6.94 12.23
N VAL A 74 5.65 -5.99 12.13
CA VAL A 74 4.65 -5.95 11.07
C VAL A 74 4.68 -4.58 10.40
N LEU A 75 5.13 -4.54 9.16
CA LEU A 75 5.06 -3.36 8.31
C LEU A 75 3.68 -3.32 7.65
N VAL A 76 2.92 -2.27 7.93
CA VAL A 76 1.56 -2.06 7.45
C VAL A 76 1.55 -0.92 6.45
N THR A 77 1.27 -1.19 5.18
CA THR A 77 1.19 -0.12 4.18
C THR A 77 -0.24 0.36 4.00
N GLY A 78 -0.41 1.67 3.94
CA GLY A 78 -1.64 2.30 3.47
C GLY A 78 -1.83 2.15 1.97
N THR A 79 -2.92 2.70 1.44
CA THR A 79 -3.15 2.77 0.00
C THR A 79 -2.32 3.89 -0.63
N GLY A 80 -1.82 3.64 -1.85
CA GLY A 80 -1.24 4.70 -2.67
C GLY A 80 -2.31 5.70 -3.17
N PRO A 81 -1.91 6.67 -3.99
CA PRO A 81 -2.82 7.63 -4.62
C PRO A 81 -3.63 6.95 -5.74
N LEU A 82 -4.67 6.23 -5.35
CA LEU A 82 -5.47 5.35 -6.20
C LEU A 82 -5.99 6.03 -7.47
N GLY A 83 -6.38 7.30 -7.39
CA GLY A 83 -6.90 8.05 -8.53
C GLY A 83 -5.83 8.49 -9.54
N CYS A 84 -4.54 8.35 -9.22
CA CYS A 84 -3.44 8.81 -10.07
C CYS A 84 -2.79 7.68 -10.88
N VAL A 85 -3.19 6.44 -10.67
CA VAL A 85 -2.62 5.31 -11.41
C VAL A 85 -3.09 5.34 -12.89
N PRO A 86 -2.27 4.87 -13.84
CA PRO A 86 -2.59 4.94 -15.27
C PRO A 86 -3.97 4.38 -15.65
N ALA A 87 -4.41 3.30 -15.00
CA ALA A 87 -5.73 2.70 -15.23
C ALA A 87 -6.87 3.66 -14.87
N GLU A 88 -6.77 4.32 -13.73
CA GLU A 88 -7.81 5.27 -13.31
C GLU A 88 -7.76 6.57 -14.11
N LEU A 89 -6.58 7.01 -14.55
CA LEU A 89 -6.47 8.10 -15.53
C LEU A 89 -7.13 7.72 -16.84
N ALA A 90 -6.93 6.50 -17.35
CA ALA A 90 -7.53 6.03 -18.59
C ALA A 90 -9.07 5.93 -18.52
N LEU A 91 -9.60 5.54 -17.37
CA LEU A 91 -11.03 5.32 -17.17
C LEU A 91 -11.80 6.59 -16.79
N ARG A 92 -11.20 7.51 -16.07
CA ARG A 92 -11.89 8.60 -15.36
C ARG A 92 -11.35 10.00 -15.65
N SER A 93 -10.11 10.13 -16.13
CA SER A 93 -9.51 11.44 -16.37
C SER A 93 -9.75 11.93 -17.81
N ARG A 94 -10.09 13.22 -17.95
CA ARG A 94 -10.22 13.89 -19.26
C ARG A 94 -8.97 14.68 -19.65
N ASN A 95 -8.17 15.08 -18.66
CA ASN A 95 -7.04 16.01 -18.81
C ASN A 95 -5.74 15.49 -18.20
N GLY A 96 -5.72 14.26 -17.70
CA GLY A 96 -4.56 13.64 -17.02
C GLY A 96 -4.44 14.03 -15.56
N GLU A 97 -5.48 14.59 -14.94
CA GLU A 97 -5.56 14.79 -13.50
C GLU A 97 -6.07 13.54 -12.79
N CYS A 98 -5.63 13.35 -11.55
CA CYS A 98 -6.04 12.21 -10.74
C CYS A 98 -7.55 12.21 -10.47
N ALA A 99 -8.17 11.05 -10.41
CA ALA A 99 -9.59 10.91 -10.11
C ALA A 99 -9.87 11.23 -8.64
N ASP A 100 -10.54 12.35 -8.37
CA ASP A 100 -10.79 12.90 -7.03
C ASP A 100 -11.50 11.91 -6.10
N GLU A 101 -12.46 11.16 -6.62
CA GLU A 101 -13.23 10.22 -5.83
C GLU A 101 -12.38 9.09 -5.24
N LEU A 102 -11.38 8.59 -5.99
CA LEU A 102 -10.45 7.57 -5.50
C LEU A 102 -9.38 8.18 -4.59
N GLN A 103 -8.93 9.41 -4.89
CA GLN A 103 -8.04 10.15 -4.02
C GLN A 103 -8.70 10.37 -2.65
N ARG A 104 -9.98 10.72 -2.61
CA ARG A 104 -10.75 10.87 -1.37
C ARG A 104 -10.79 9.58 -0.55
N ALA A 105 -10.87 8.40 -1.18
CA ALA A 105 -10.83 7.13 -0.47
C ALA A 105 -9.49 6.94 0.26
N ALA A 106 -8.35 7.16 -0.42
CA ALA A 106 -7.03 7.09 0.17
C ALA A 106 -6.84 8.12 1.31
N MET A 107 -7.31 9.36 1.10
CA MET A 107 -7.24 10.44 2.11
C MET A 107 -8.08 10.16 3.36
N LEU A 108 -9.17 9.41 3.26
CA LEU A 108 -9.98 8.99 4.40
C LEU A 108 -9.40 7.76 5.10
N PHE A 109 -8.86 6.81 4.34
CA PHE A 109 -8.38 5.53 4.85
C PHE A 109 -7.03 5.63 5.56
N ASN A 110 -6.04 6.26 4.93
CA ASN A 110 -4.66 6.25 5.42
C ASN A 110 -4.49 6.89 6.81
N PRO A 111 -5.08 8.06 7.14
CA PRO A 111 -4.98 8.61 8.49
C PRO A 111 -5.59 7.70 9.56
N GLN A 112 -6.71 7.04 9.25
CA GLN A 112 -7.35 6.11 10.18
C GLN A 112 -6.53 4.83 10.36
N LEU A 113 -5.84 4.36 9.31
CA LEU A 113 -4.91 3.25 9.42
C LEU A 113 -3.75 3.58 10.36
N VAL A 114 -3.12 4.76 10.20
CA VAL A 114 -2.03 5.21 11.08
C VAL A 114 -2.51 5.33 12.53
N GLN A 115 -3.69 5.93 12.75
CA GLN A 115 -4.28 6.03 14.08
C GLN A 115 -4.54 4.65 14.70
N MET A 116 -5.13 3.73 13.96
CA MET A 116 -5.41 2.37 14.40
C MET A 116 -4.13 1.60 14.77
N VAL A 117 -3.06 1.76 13.98
CA VAL A 117 -1.74 1.18 14.26
C VAL A 117 -1.16 1.75 15.55
N ALA A 118 -1.23 3.07 15.77
CA ALA A 118 -0.76 3.71 16.99
C ALA A 118 -1.55 3.26 18.23
N GLU A 119 -2.87 3.06 18.10
CA GLU A 119 -3.72 2.53 19.17
C GLU A 119 -3.35 1.09 19.53
N LEU A 120 -3.14 0.23 18.53
CA LEU A 120 -2.72 -1.15 18.76
C LEU A 120 -1.36 -1.23 19.46
N ASN A 121 -0.39 -0.45 19.03
CA ASN A 121 0.93 -0.38 19.69
C ASN A 121 0.80 0.07 21.14
N ARG A 122 -0.04 1.06 21.42
CA ARG A 122 -0.29 1.53 22.81
C ARG A 122 -0.94 0.45 23.67
N GLU A 123 -1.91 -0.29 23.15
CA GLU A 123 -2.58 -1.40 23.84
C GLU A 123 -1.61 -2.55 24.17
N ILE A 124 -0.68 -2.81 23.24
CA ILE A 124 0.34 -3.86 23.38
C ILE A 124 1.46 -3.42 24.33
N GLY A 125 1.72 -2.12 24.44
CA GLY A 125 2.85 -1.54 25.18
C GLY A 125 4.19 -1.67 24.44
N GLY A 126 4.17 -1.69 23.08
CA GLY A 126 5.37 -1.82 22.26
C GLY A 126 5.14 -1.51 20.78
N GLU A 127 6.22 -1.22 20.06
CA GLU A 127 6.18 -0.80 18.65
C GLU A 127 6.23 -2.01 17.69
N VAL A 128 5.16 -2.82 17.71
CA VAL A 128 5.06 -4.04 16.89
C VAL A 128 4.66 -3.73 15.47
N PHE A 129 3.79 -2.74 15.29
CA PHE A 129 3.23 -2.34 14.00
C PHE A 129 3.84 -1.03 13.54
N ILE A 130 4.30 -0.99 12.30
CA ILE A 130 4.90 0.19 11.67
C ILE A 130 4.05 0.54 10.46
N ALA A 131 3.48 1.74 10.43
CA ALA A 131 2.69 2.21 9.31
C ALA A 131 3.57 2.92 8.27
N ALA A 132 3.44 2.51 7.01
CA ALA A 132 4.08 3.14 5.86
C ALA A 132 3.05 3.91 5.04
N ASN A 133 3.29 5.21 4.83
CA ASN A 133 2.43 6.11 4.07
C ASN A 133 2.74 6.00 2.57
N ALA A 134 2.21 4.95 1.93
CA ALA A 134 2.38 4.73 0.50
C ALA A 134 1.81 5.89 -0.35
N TYR A 135 0.81 6.62 0.14
CA TYR A 135 0.27 7.79 -0.55
C TYR A 135 1.33 8.87 -0.76
N GLU A 136 1.96 9.33 0.33
CA GLU A 136 2.99 10.37 0.25
C GLU A 136 4.22 9.91 -0.54
N MET A 137 4.67 8.67 -0.34
CA MET A 137 5.81 8.12 -1.09
C MET A 137 5.59 8.14 -2.60
N ASN A 138 4.39 7.81 -3.06
CA ASN A 138 4.06 7.81 -4.48
C ASN A 138 3.76 9.21 -5.00
N MET A 139 3.07 10.07 -4.21
CA MET A 139 2.77 11.44 -4.64
C MET A 139 4.03 12.25 -4.91
N ASP A 140 5.12 12.03 -4.18
CA ASP A 140 6.39 12.72 -4.42
C ASP A 140 6.83 12.59 -5.90
N PHE A 141 6.92 11.38 -6.44
CA PHE A 141 7.35 11.19 -7.84
C PHE A 141 6.20 11.36 -8.85
N ILE A 142 4.95 11.29 -8.44
CA ILE A 142 3.82 11.60 -9.33
C ILE A 142 3.76 13.08 -9.63
N LEU A 143 3.96 13.93 -8.63
CA LEU A 143 3.91 15.39 -8.78
C LEU A 143 5.20 15.95 -9.41
N ASN A 144 6.34 15.36 -9.09
CA ASN A 144 7.65 15.84 -9.51
C ASN A 144 8.47 14.75 -10.24
N PRO A 145 7.95 14.13 -11.32
CA PRO A 145 8.58 12.95 -11.91
C PRO A 145 10.04 13.16 -12.33
N ARG A 146 10.37 14.34 -12.83
CA ARG A 146 11.74 14.66 -13.31
C ARG A 146 12.77 14.66 -12.18
N GLU A 147 12.41 15.07 -10.97
CA GLU A 147 13.30 15.06 -9.80
C GLU A 147 13.69 13.64 -9.41
N PHE A 148 12.81 12.67 -9.71
CA PHE A 148 13.05 11.24 -9.48
C PHE A 148 13.58 10.50 -10.72
N GLY A 149 13.88 11.24 -11.81
CA GLY A 149 14.44 10.70 -13.05
C GLY A 149 13.41 10.00 -13.93
N PHE A 150 12.11 10.29 -13.75
CA PHE A 150 11.06 9.80 -14.62
C PHE A 150 10.71 10.82 -15.70
N VAL A 151 10.46 10.35 -16.91
CA VAL A 151 9.92 11.18 -18.00
C VAL A 151 8.40 11.30 -17.87
N THR A 152 7.76 10.31 -17.24
CA THR A 152 6.33 10.30 -17.01
C THR A 152 5.95 9.54 -15.73
N SER A 153 4.94 10.07 -15.05
CA SER A 153 4.24 9.43 -13.93
C SER A 153 2.76 9.17 -14.23
N LYS A 154 2.35 9.36 -15.48
CA LYS A 154 0.95 9.20 -15.91
C LYS A 154 0.75 8.04 -16.88
N VAL A 155 1.78 7.67 -17.63
CA VAL A 155 1.73 6.62 -18.65
C VAL A 155 2.47 5.40 -18.14
N ALA A 156 1.84 4.23 -18.21
CA ALA A 156 2.48 2.97 -17.87
C ALA A 156 3.47 2.52 -18.96
N CYS A 157 4.53 1.82 -18.55
CA CYS A 157 5.50 1.23 -19.47
C CYS A 157 4.90 0.09 -20.28
N CYS A 158 4.03 -0.71 -19.69
CA CYS A 158 3.36 -1.83 -20.33
C CYS A 158 1.85 -1.67 -20.27
N GLY A 159 1.17 -1.69 -21.42
CA GLY A 159 -0.27 -1.61 -21.45
C GLY A 159 -0.81 -1.21 -22.82
N GLN A 160 -2.06 -0.79 -22.85
CA GLN A 160 -2.79 -0.39 -24.04
C GLN A 160 -3.70 0.82 -23.75
N GLY A 161 -4.22 1.45 -24.83
CA GLY A 161 -5.16 2.55 -24.72
C GLY A 161 -4.59 3.83 -24.12
N PRO A 162 -5.45 4.77 -23.67
CA PRO A 162 -5.00 5.99 -23.00
C PRO A 162 -4.11 5.68 -21.80
N TYR A 163 -3.02 6.41 -21.65
CA TYR A 163 -2.03 6.25 -20.59
C TYR A 163 -1.41 4.84 -20.49
N ASN A 164 -1.57 3.96 -21.49
CA ASN A 164 -1.30 2.51 -21.37
C ASN A 164 -1.99 1.90 -20.14
N GLY A 165 -3.13 2.45 -19.74
CA GLY A 165 -3.83 2.09 -18.51
C GLY A 165 -4.95 1.06 -18.69
N ILE A 166 -5.23 0.62 -19.92
CA ILE A 166 -6.33 -0.30 -20.22
C ILE A 166 -5.82 -1.74 -20.32
N GLY A 167 -6.51 -2.62 -19.61
CA GLY A 167 -6.23 -4.08 -19.64
C GLY A 167 -4.98 -4.48 -18.86
N LEU A 168 -4.60 -5.73 -19.02
CA LEU A 168 -3.42 -6.30 -18.37
C LEU A 168 -2.19 -6.16 -19.26
N CYS A 169 -1.01 -6.10 -18.64
CA CYS A 169 0.26 -6.24 -19.34
C CYS A 169 0.41 -7.69 -19.84
N THR A 170 0.34 -7.90 -21.14
CA THR A 170 0.42 -9.21 -21.81
C THR A 170 1.52 -9.16 -22.89
N PRO A 171 1.92 -10.29 -23.47
CA PRO A 171 2.87 -10.32 -24.60
C PRO A 171 2.42 -9.49 -25.81
N ALA A 172 1.12 -9.21 -25.96
CA ALA A 172 0.57 -8.36 -27.03
C ALA A 172 0.48 -6.87 -26.66
N SER A 173 0.85 -6.50 -25.43
CA SER A 173 0.79 -5.10 -24.98
C SER A 173 1.95 -4.28 -25.52
N ASN A 174 1.75 -2.97 -25.62
CA ASN A 174 2.83 -2.03 -25.87
C ASN A 174 3.78 -2.01 -24.66
N VAL A 175 5.07 -2.15 -24.90
CA VAL A 175 6.10 -2.06 -23.86
C VAL A 175 7.03 -0.91 -24.19
N CYS A 176 7.28 -0.03 -23.23
CA CYS A 176 8.18 1.08 -23.39
C CYS A 176 9.63 0.62 -23.62
N PRO A 177 10.47 1.39 -24.33
CA PRO A 177 11.85 1.00 -24.64
C PRO A 177 12.76 1.04 -23.40
N ASN A 178 12.44 1.85 -22.40
CA ASN A 178 13.23 1.98 -21.17
C ASN A 178 12.28 2.13 -19.97
N ARG A 179 12.15 1.07 -19.18
CA ARG A 179 11.30 1.03 -17.98
C ARG A 179 11.75 1.94 -16.84
N ASP A 180 13.03 2.29 -16.80
CA ASP A 180 13.61 3.05 -15.70
C ASP A 180 13.18 4.52 -15.69
N VAL A 181 12.66 5.02 -16.81
CA VAL A 181 12.17 6.40 -16.91
C VAL A 181 10.65 6.52 -16.78
N TYR A 182 9.96 5.43 -16.47
CA TYR A 182 8.52 5.40 -16.21
C TYR A 182 8.28 5.13 -14.72
N ALA A 183 7.37 5.89 -14.09
CA ALA A 183 7.00 5.66 -12.70
C ALA A 183 6.14 4.39 -12.53
N PHE A 184 5.31 4.06 -13.53
CA PHE A 184 4.45 2.88 -13.50
C PHE A 184 4.90 1.83 -14.50
N TRP A 185 4.87 0.57 -14.06
CA TRP A 185 5.09 -0.60 -14.92
C TRP A 185 3.86 -0.89 -15.77
N ASP A 186 2.71 -1.04 -15.12
CA ASP A 186 1.42 -1.28 -15.77
C ASP A 186 0.36 -0.30 -15.27
N GLY A 187 -0.91 -0.57 -15.53
CA GLY A 187 -2.02 0.30 -15.15
C GLY A 187 -2.11 0.60 -13.65
N PHE A 188 -1.50 -0.18 -12.78
CA PHE A 188 -1.65 -0.10 -11.33
C PHE A 188 -0.34 -0.13 -10.53
N HIS A 189 0.67 -0.82 -11.04
CA HIS A 189 1.87 -1.13 -10.28
C HIS A 189 3.03 -0.19 -10.61
N PRO A 190 3.81 0.24 -9.60
CA PRO A 190 5.02 1.03 -9.82
C PRO A 190 6.06 0.22 -10.60
N SER A 191 6.91 0.90 -11.34
CA SER A 191 8.09 0.29 -11.97
C SER A 191 9.09 -0.17 -10.90
N GLU A 192 10.09 -0.98 -11.30
CA GLU A 192 11.16 -1.39 -10.39
C GLU A 192 11.87 -0.18 -9.78
N ARG A 193 12.20 0.84 -10.58
CA ARG A 193 12.83 2.08 -10.08
C ARG A 193 11.94 2.80 -9.07
N ALA A 194 10.64 2.95 -9.34
CA ALA A 194 9.70 3.55 -8.39
C ALA A 194 9.60 2.72 -7.11
N SER A 195 9.58 1.38 -7.22
CA SER A 195 9.58 0.49 -6.06
C SER A 195 10.84 0.63 -5.20
N ARG A 196 12.03 0.83 -5.82
CA ARG A 196 13.28 1.09 -5.08
C ARG A 196 13.21 2.40 -4.29
N ILE A 197 12.63 3.47 -4.86
CA ILE A 197 12.40 4.73 -4.17
C ILE A 197 11.47 4.54 -2.98
N ILE A 198 10.37 3.80 -3.15
CA ILE A 198 9.43 3.48 -2.07
C ILE A 198 10.14 2.70 -0.95
N VAL A 199 10.93 1.67 -1.29
CA VAL A 199 11.68 0.88 -0.31
C VAL A 199 12.71 1.75 0.43
N GLU A 200 13.41 2.66 -0.24
CA GLU A 200 14.32 3.62 0.41
C GLU A 200 13.58 4.47 1.46
N ARG A 201 12.36 4.95 1.13
CA ARG A 201 11.52 5.70 2.09
C ARG A 201 11.06 4.83 3.26
N ILE A 202 10.76 3.56 3.03
CA ILE A 202 10.42 2.61 4.09
C ILE A 202 11.63 2.38 5.02
N MET A 203 12.81 2.23 4.45
CA MET A 203 14.03 1.94 5.22
C MET A 203 14.52 3.13 6.04
N THR A 204 14.55 4.34 5.44
CA THR A 204 15.24 5.50 6.03
C THR A 204 14.41 6.78 6.07
N GLY A 205 13.15 6.71 5.64
CA GLY A 205 12.27 7.88 5.54
C GLY A 205 11.92 8.49 6.89
N SER A 206 11.57 9.77 6.86
CA SER A 206 11.10 10.53 8.02
C SER A 206 9.66 10.18 8.41
N HIS A 207 9.16 10.83 9.47
CA HIS A 207 7.75 10.72 9.91
C HIS A 207 6.71 11.12 8.84
N LYS A 208 7.09 11.80 7.76
CA LYS A 208 6.23 12.01 6.59
C LYS A 208 5.79 10.66 5.98
N TYR A 209 6.67 9.68 6.01
CA TYR A 209 6.50 8.39 5.32
C TYR A 209 6.26 7.22 6.26
N MET A 210 6.83 7.26 7.48
CA MET A 210 6.86 6.12 8.38
C MET A 210 6.42 6.49 9.80
N HIS A 211 5.60 5.65 10.44
CA HIS A 211 5.13 5.84 11.82
C HIS A 211 5.12 4.52 12.61
N PRO A 212 5.60 4.49 13.85
CA PRO A 212 6.24 5.60 14.59
C PRO A 212 7.69 5.83 14.18
N LEU A 213 8.32 4.90 13.49
CA LEU A 213 9.73 4.94 13.07
C LEU A 213 9.91 4.23 11.72
N ASN A 214 11.04 4.44 11.06
CA ASN A 214 11.36 3.73 9.82
C ASN A 214 11.90 2.32 10.10
N LEU A 215 11.96 1.49 9.07
CA LEU A 215 12.29 0.08 9.23
C LEU A 215 13.74 -0.16 9.70
N SER A 216 14.70 0.65 9.25
CA SER A 216 16.10 0.52 9.71
C SER A 216 16.22 0.80 11.20
N THR A 217 15.58 1.86 11.70
CA THR A 217 15.57 2.18 13.14
C THR A 217 14.89 1.07 13.94
N ALA A 218 13.78 0.49 13.44
CA ALA A 218 13.13 -0.64 14.11
C ALA A 218 14.05 -1.86 14.24
N MET A 219 14.80 -2.17 13.20
CA MET A 219 15.75 -3.28 13.19
C MET A 219 16.94 -3.03 14.13
N GLU A 220 17.45 -1.80 14.19
CA GLU A 220 18.54 -1.43 15.11
C GLU A 220 18.14 -1.59 16.57
N ILE A 221 16.93 -1.17 16.94
CA ILE A 221 16.40 -1.35 18.30
C ILE A 221 16.32 -2.85 18.67
N ASP A 222 15.87 -3.69 17.76
CA ASP A 222 15.79 -5.12 17.97
C ASP A 222 17.16 -5.77 18.19
N PHE A 223 18.18 -5.37 17.42
CA PHE A 223 19.55 -5.85 17.58
C PHE A 223 20.19 -5.42 18.92
N ALA A 224 19.77 -4.26 19.44
CA ALA A 224 20.29 -3.78 20.73
C ALA A 224 19.68 -4.51 21.94
N LEU A 225 18.55 -5.22 21.75
CA LEU A 225 17.83 -5.95 22.80
C LEU A 225 18.13 -7.46 22.83
N THR A 226 18.87 -7.97 21.84
CA THR A 226 19.29 -9.40 21.73
C THR A 226 20.74 -9.59 22.08
#